data_918e304836ad9a145e7ce77f89505abc
#
_entry.id   918e304836ad9a145e7ce77f89505abc
#
_cell.length_a   1.000
_cell.length_b   1.000
_cell.length_c   1.000
_cell.angle_alpha   90.00
_cell.angle_beta   90.00
_cell.angle_gamma   90.00
#
_symmetry.space_group_name_H-M   'P 1'
#
loop_
_entity.id
_entity.type
_entity.pdbx_description
1 polymer ?
#
loop_
_entity_poly.entity_id
_entity_poly.type
_entity_poly.pdbx_seq_one_letter_code
_entity_poly.pdbx_strand_id
1 'polypeptide(L)'
;GSSDLSLTVGATDDLNTVNREDDTIAGYSSRGPRADNSDGNPLNELKPEISAPGSNIIQAEGCVTSGLCSNLLGDAADNGYTGGGSGTSYATPSVSGIMALMLEANPDLSPAEIKEIIKLTAERRGEATQPDVDPFWNRDFGWGMADAYEATKMSFLLKEQELTGAVDVFT
;
A
#
# COMPACT_ATOMS: atom_id res chain seq x y z
N GLY A 1 -1.29 1.36 -12.37
CA GLY A 1 -0.48 0.23 -12.09
C GLY A 1 -0.84 -1.02 -12.87
N SER A 2 -0.48 -1.11 -14.17
CA SER A 2 -0.74 -2.32 -14.98
C SER A 2 0.51 -3.17 -15.21
N SER A 3 1.67 -2.76 -14.68
CA SER A 3 2.91 -3.53 -14.79
C SER A 3 2.96 -4.66 -13.75
N ASP A 4 3.47 -5.83 -14.15
CA ASP A 4 3.65 -7.00 -13.27
C ASP A 4 4.67 -6.71 -12.16
N LEU A 5 5.66 -5.87 -12.47
CA LEU A 5 6.71 -5.48 -11.54
C LEU A 5 6.29 -4.39 -10.54
N SER A 6 5.20 -3.65 -10.82
CA SER A 6 4.74 -2.60 -9.92
C SER A 6 3.90 -3.16 -8.77
N LEU A 7 4.02 -2.56 -7.59
CA LEU A 7 3.04 -2.68 -6.52
C LEU A 7 1.96 -1.62 -6.74
N THR A 8 0.73 -2.05 -7.02
CA THR A 8 -0.39 -1.15 -7.29
C THR A 8 -1.22 -0.96 -6.03
N VAL A 9 -1.46 0.30 -5.66
CA VAL A 9 -2.11 0.67 -4.41
C VAL A 9 -3.50 1.24 -4.67
N GLY A 10 -4.52 0.65 -4.05
CA GLY A 10 -5.87 1.20 -3.94
C GLY A 10 -5.96 2.24 -2.82
N ALA A 11 -6.99 3.08 -2.86
CA ALA A 11 -7.24 4.09 -1.84
C ALA A 11 -8.43 3.72 -0.95
N THR A 12 -8.24 3.77 0.36
CA THR A 12 -9.32 3.68 1.34
C THR A 12 -9.70 5.06 1.88
N ASP A 13 -10.90 5.14 2.44
CA ASP A 13 -11.42 6.25 3.20
C ASP A 13 -11.55 5.80 4.65
N ASP A 14 -10.80 6.45 5.56
CA ASP A 14 -10.78 6.14 6.99
C ASP A 14 -11.93 6.82 7.76
N LEU A 15 -12.82 7.51 7.04
CA LEU A 15 -13.96 8.24 7.59
C LEU A 15 -13.59 9.21 8.71
N ASN A 16 -12.31 9.58 8.83
CA ASN A 16 -11.70 10.37 9.90
C ASN A 16 -11.93 9.75 11.30
N THR A 17 -11.93 8.44 11.40
CA THR A 17 -11.99 7.70 12.65
C THR A 17 -10.66 7.01 12.94
N VAL A 18 -10.47 6.56 14.19
CA VAL A 18 -9.33 5.73 14.58
C VAL A 18 -9.65 4.23 14.48
N ASN A 19 -10.90 3.91 14.17
CA ASN A 19 -11.37 2.55 14.04
C ASN A 19 -11.12 2.07 12.60
N ARG A 20 -10.17 1.18 12.41
CA ARG A 20 -9.85 0.62 11.09
C ARG A 20 -10.94 -0.31 10.53
N GLU A 21 -11.85 -0.81 11.37
CA GLU A 21 -12.90 -1.74 10.93
C GLU A 21 -13.98 -1.06 10.08
N ASP A 22 -14.17 0.26 10.21
CA ASP A 22 -15.13 1.02 9.42
C ASP A 22 -14.53 1.63 8.14
N ASP A 23 -13.22 1.45 7.90
CA ASP A 23 -12.55 1.90 6.68
C ASP A 23 -13.20 1.27 5.45
N THR A 24 -13.47 2.08 4.46
CA THR A 24 -14.11 1.65 3.22
C THR A 24 -13.20 1.91 2.01
N ILE A 25 -13.46 1.21 0.90
CA ILE A 25 -12.78 1.56 -0.35
C ILE A 25 -13.30 2.90 -0.86
N ALA A 26 -12.41 3.84 -1.15
CA ALA A 26 -12.77 5.15 -1.68
C ALA A 26 -13.46 5.02 -3.04
N GLY A 27 -14.55 5.79 -3.24
CA GLY A 27 -15.37 5.69 -4.44
C GLY A 27 -14.63 5.98 -5.76
N TYR A 28 -13.53 6.73 -5.68
CA TYR A 28 -12.67 7.05 -6.82
C TYR A 28 -11.53 6.04 -7.03
N SER A 29 -11.30 5.11 -6.10
CA SER A 29 -10.23 4.13 -6.22
C SER A 29 -10.48 3.20 -7.42
N SER A 30 -9.46 2.98 -8.24
CA SER A 30 -9.53 1.98 -9.29
C SER A 30 -9.61 0.58 -8.71
N ARG A 31 -10.46 -0.24 -9.32
CA ARG A 31 -10.73 -1.61 -8.91
C ARG A 31 -10.24 -2.58 -9.97
N GLY A 32 -9.88 -3.78 -9.54
CA GLY A 32 -9.40 -4.82 -10.42
C GLY A 32 -10.43 -5.87 -10.82
N PRO A 33 -9.99 -6.96 -11.42
CA PRO A 33 -8.62 -7.18 -11.90
C PRO A 33 -8.28 -6.30 -13.10
N ARG A 34 -7.01 -6.18 -13.47
CA ARG A 34 -6.63 -5.57 -14.76
C ARG A 34 -6.99 -6.52 -15.90
N ALA A 35 -6.95 -6.02 -17.13
CA ALA A 35 -7.12 -6.87 -18.31
C ALA A 35 -5.96 -7.88 -18.43
N ASP A 36 -6.30 -9.09 -18.89
CA ASP A 36 -5.34 -10.16 -19.20
C ASP A 36 -4.32 -9.67 -20.24
N ASN A 37 -3.03 -9.79 -19.92
CA ASN A 37 -1.93 -9.46 -20.81
C ASN A 37 -1.46 -10.66 -21.65
N SER A 38 -2.15 -11.82 -21.50
CA SER A 38 -1.87 -13.07 -22.22
C SER A 38 -0.50 -13.69 -21.89
N ASP A 39 0.04 -13.44 -20.69
CA ASP A 39 1.28 -14.07 -20.21
C ASP A 39 1.05 -15.48 -19.63
N GLY A 40 -0.21 -15.88 -19.47
CA GLY A 40 -0.61 -17.17 -18.90
C GLY A 40 -0.52 -17.25 -17.36
N ASN A 41 -0.25 -16.14 -16.69
CA ASN A 41 -0.20 -16.08 -15.23
C ASN A 41 -1.32 -15.19 -14.65
N PRO A 42 -2.47 -15.75 -14.27
CA PRO A 42 -3.60 -14.96 -13.80
C PRO A 42 -3.34 -14.19 -12.49
N LEU A 43 -2.29 -14.53 -11.73
CA LEU A 43 -1.90 -13.78 -10.55
C LEU A 43 -1.41 -12.37 -10.88
N ASN A 44 -0.84 -12.18 -12.09
CA ASN A 44 -0.39 -10.88 -12.56
C ASN A 44 -1.55 -9.90 -12.81
N GLU A 45 -2.77 -10.43 -13.01
CA GLU A 45 -3.98 -9.65 -13.24
C GLU A 45 -4.60 -9.10 -11.95
N LEU A 46 -4.21 -9.63 -10.79
CA LEU A 46 -4.76 -9.27 -9.50
C LEU A 46 -4.22 -7.91 -9.02
N LYS A 47 -4.82 -6.84 -9.55
CA LYS A 47 -4.54 -5.43 -9.22
C LYS A 47 -5.80 -4.75 -8.70
N PRO A 48 -5.73 -3.87 -7.67
CA PRO A 48 -4.53 -3.51 -6.91
C PRO A 48 -4.02 -4.68 -6.08
N GLU A 49 -2.72 -4.64 -5.69
CA GLU A 49 -2.18 -5.62 -4.75
C GLU A 49 -2.52 -5.27 -3.30
N ILE A 50 -2.58 -3.99 -2.97
CA ILE A 50 -2.76 -3.53 -1.60
C ILE A 50 -3.60 -2.26 -1.59
N SER A 51 -4.18 -1.91 -0.46
CA SER A 51 -4.82 -0.62 -0.25
C SER A 51 -4.24 0.11 0.96
N ALA A 52 -4.39 1.43 0.97
CA ALA A 52 -3.97 2.30 2.06
C ALA A 52 -4.86 3.56 2.10
N PRO A 53 -4.92 4.29 3.22
CA PRO A 53 -5.67 5.54 3.32
C PRO A 53 -5.27 6.54 2.23
N GLY A 54 -6.27 7.10 1.55
CA GLY A 54 -6.07 8.03 0.45
C GLY A 54 -7.10 9.15 0.38
N SER A 55 -8.01 9.27 1.37
CA SER A 55 -9.03 10.31 1.44
C SER A 55 -8.69 11.34 2.53
N ASN A 56 -8.84 12.62 2.21
CA ASN A 56 -8.62 13.74 3.14
C ASN A 56 -7.25 13.74 3.83
N ILE A 57 -6.22 13.32 3.12
CA ILE A 57 -4.88 13.14 3.67
C ILE A 57 -4.25 14.50 3.98
N ILE A 58 -3.81 14.66 5.23
CA ILE A 58 -2.96 15.77 5.65
C ILE A 58 -1.52 15.40 5.31
N GLN A 59 -0.85 16.27 4.58
CA GLN A 59 0.52 16.03 4.10
C GLN A 59 1.44 17.20 4.46
N ALA A 60 2.74 16.96 4.42
CA ALA A 60 3.71 18.02 4.53
C ALA A 60 3.57 19.00 3.36
N GLU A 61 3.60 20.30 3.66
CA GLU A 61 3.59 21.35 2.64
C GLU A 61 4.98 21.44 1.98
N GLY A 62 5.02 21.26 0.67
CA GLY A 62 6.27 21.37 -0.10
C GLY A 62 6.74 22.79 -0.30
N CYS A 63 5.90 23.77 0.02
CA CYS A 63 6.20 25.18 -0.16
C CYS A 63 5.89 26.00 1.08
N VAL A 64 6.91 26.23 1.87
CA VAL A 64 6.84 26.98 3.14
C VAL A 64 7.01 28.50 2.96
N THR A 65 7.28 28.96 1.75
CA THR A 65 7.51 30.38 1.47
C THR A 65 6.32 30.97 0.71
N SER A 66 5.56 31.81 1.39
CA SER A 66 4.41 32.51 0.78
C SER A 66 4.81 33.24 -0.49
N GLY A 67 4.03 33.07 -1.56
CA GLY A 67 4.14 33.79 -2.81
C GLY A 67 5.03 33.16 -3.90
N LEU A 68 5.74 32.06 -3.61
CA LEU A 68 6.60 31.38 -4.58
C LEU A 68 6.01 30.07 -5.16
N CYS A 69 4.95 29.57 -4.60
CA CYS A 69 4.31 28.33 -5.05
C CYS A 69 2.87 28.58 -5.40
N SER A 70 2.48 28.20 -6.60
CA SER A 70 1.05 28.16 -6.96
C SER A 70 0.43 26.97 -6.23
N ASN A 71 -0.52 27.25 -5.36
CA ASN A 71 -1.29 26.25 -4.64
C ASN A 71 -2.17 25.44 -5.59
N LEU A 72 -1.65 24.32 -6.09
CA LEU A 72 -2.46 23.32 -6.78
C LEU A 72 -3.34 22.52 -5.82
N LEU A 73 -3.05 22.53 -4.50
CA LEU A 73 -3.66 21.67 -3.50
C LEU A 73 -4.16 22.39 -2.23
N GLY A 74 -4.30 23.72 -2.26
CA GLY A 74 -4.80 24.53 -1.14
C GLY A 74 -3.76 25.46 -0.54
N ASP A 75 -4.19 26.34 0.36
CA ASP A 75 -3.29 27.30 1.03
C ASP A 75 -2.40 26.59 2.04
N ALA A 76 -1.11 26.95 2.02
CA ALA A 76 -0.16 26.51 3.04
C ALA A 76 -0.66 26.94 4.43
N ALA A 77 -0.86 26.00 5.31
CA ALA A 77 -1.06 26.34 6.71
C ALA A 77 0.27 26.80 7.31
N ASP A 78 0.22 27.77 8.23
CA ASP A 78 1.41 28.30 8.90
C ASP A 78 2.24 27.23 9.65
N ASN A 79 1.70 26.04 9.83
CA ASN A 79 2.35 24.90 10.48
C ASN A 79 3.15 23.99 9.54
N GLY A 80 3.24 24.30 8.26
CA GLY A 80 3.95 23.49 7.26
C GLY A 80 3.19 22.27 6.75
N TYR A 81 1.89 22.17 7.00
CA TYR A 81 1.04 21.10 6.53
C TYR A 81 -0.10 21.66 5.67
N THR A 82 -0.50 20.87 4.68
CA THR A 82 -1.73 21.11 3.90
C THR A 82 -2.63 19.91 4.00
N GLY A 83 -3.93 20.11 4.03
CA GLY A 83 -4.92 19.05 4.21
C GLY A 83 -5.86 18.88 3.03
N GLY A 84 -6.63 17.81 3.08
CA GLY A 84 -7.76 17.57 2.18
C GLY A 84 -7.42 16.98 0.81
N GLY A 85 -6.20 16.51 0.60
CA GLY A 85 -5.84 15.77 -0.61
C GLY A 85 -6.47 14.38 -0.64
N SER A 86 -7.06 13.98 -1.78
CA SER A 86 -7.66 12.65 -1.95
C SER A 86 -7.27 12.04 -3.28
N GLY A 87 -6.96 10.75 -3.27
CA GLY A 87 -6.57 9.99 -4.46
C GLY A 87 -5.68 8.79 -4.13
N THR A 88 -5.58 7.84 -5.05
CA THR A 88 -4.58 6.74 -4.95
C THR A 88 -3.14 7.30 -4.92
N SER A 89 -2.94 8.54 -5.44
CA SER A 89 -1.67 9.27 -5.35
C SER A 89 -1.27 9.63 -3.91
N TYR A 90 -2.21 9.66 -2.97
CA TYR A 90 -1.96 9.86 -1.54
C TYR A 90 -1.79 8.55 -0.79
N ALA A 91 -2.47 7.49 -1.22
CA ALA A 91 -2.30 6.14 -0.67
C ALA A 91 -0.92 5.55 -1.01
N THR A 92 -0.44 5.76 -2.23
CA THR A 92 0.83 5.19 -2.72
C THR A 92 2.06 5.63 -1.90
N PRO A 93 2.25 6.91 -1.54
CA PRO A 93 3.38 7.33 -0.71
C PRO A 93 3.38 6.70 0.67
N SER A 94 2.21 6.43 1.26
CA SER A 94 2.11 5.74 2.55
C SER A 94 2.69 4.32 2.47
N VAL A 95 2.36 3.58 1.41
CA VAL A 95 2.94 2.25 1.16
C VAL A 95 4.43 2.35 0.86
N SER A 96 4.87 3.37 0.11
CA SER A 96 6.30 3.61 -0.13
C SER A 96 7.07 3.87 1.17
N GLY A 97 6.47 4.58 2.12
CA GLY A 97 7.01 4.78 3.47
C GLY A 97 7.15 3.46 4.25
N ILE A 98 6.14 2.59 4.16
CA ILE A 98 6.20 1.24 4.74
C ILE A 98 7.38 0.45 4.15
N MET A 99 7.53 0.46 2.83
CA MET A 99 8.67 -0.21 2.16
C MET A 99 10.03 0.33 2.64
N ALA A 100 10.14 1.64 2.89
CA ALA A 100 11.36 2.22 3.43
C ALA A 100 11.67 1.71 4.85
N LEU A 101 10.66 1.58 5.71
CA LEU A 101 10.81 0.98 7.05
C LEU A 101 11.19 -0.52 6.96
N MET A 102 10.62 -1.26 6.01
CA MET A 102 10.99 -2.65 5.77
C MET A 102 12.45 -2.79 5.36
N LEU A 103 12.94 -1.92 4.46
CA LEU A 103 14.35 -1.89 4.03
C LEU A 103 15.29 -1.40 5.12
N GLU A 104 14.84 -0.55 6.05
CA GLU A 104 15.62 -0.21 7.25
C GLU A 104 15.77 -1.42 8.17
N ALA A 105 14.70 -2.21 8.33
CA ALA A 105 14.72 -3.43 9.15
C ALA A 105 15.52 -4.57 8.50
N ASN A 106 15.44 -4.71 7.17
CA ASN A 106 16.17 -5.70 6.38
C ASN A 106 16.58 -5.12 5.02
N PRO A 107 17.81 -4.57 4.90
CA PRO A 107 18.28 -3.95 3.66
C PRO A 107 18.53 -4.92 2.49
N ASP A 108 18.54 -6.22 2.74
CA ASP A 108 18.81 -7.24 1.72
C ASP A 108 17.53 -7.71 1.00
N LEU A 109 16.34 -7.24 1.41
CA LEU A 109 15.08 -7.60 0.76
C LEU A 109 15.05 -7.19 -0.71
N SER A 110 14.75 -8.15 -1.56
CA SER A 110 14.45 -7.89 -2.97
C SER A 110 13.06 -7.24 -3.14
N PRO A 111 12.79 -6.57 -4.28
CA PRO A 111 11.46 -6.03 -4.57
C PRO A 111 10.33 -7.08 -4.57
N ALA A 112 10.64 -8.32 -4.94
CA ALA A 112 9.67 -9.42 -4.92
C ALA A 112 9.31 -9.82 -3.48
N GLU A 113 10.30 -9.96 -2.59
CA GLU A 113 10.09 -10.25 -1.18
C GLU A 113 9.32 -9.14 -0.47
N ILE A 114 9.65 -7.87 -0.71
CA ILE A 114 8.90 -6.74 -0.20
C ILE A 114 7.42 -6.84 -0.59
N LYS A 115 7.14 -7.14 -1.86
CA LYS A 115 5.79 -7.29 -2.37
C LYS A 115 5.04 -8.45 -1.68
N GLU A 116 5.69 -9.60 -1.50
CA GLU A 116 5.11 -10.74 -0.82
C GLU A 116 4.86 -10.46 0.67
N ILE A 117 5.81 -9.85 1.37
CA ILE A 117 5.64 -9.48 2.79
C ILE A 117 4.43 -8.54 2.94
N ILE A 118 4.31 -7.50 2.12
CA ILE A 118 3.18 -6.56 2.18
C ILE A 118 1.85 -7.31 1.96
N LYS A 119 1.78 -8.26 1.03
CA LYS A 119 0.58 -9.07 0.79
C LYS A 119 0.25 -10.00 1.95
N LEU A 120 1.27 -10.67 2.51
CA LEU A 120 1.11 -11.62 3.61
C LEU A 120 0.68 -10.95 4.91
N THR A 121 1.18 -9.75 5.17
CA THR A 121 0.92 -8.99 6.40
C THR A 121 -0.26 -8.04 6.30
N ALA A 122 -0.89 -7.95 5.14
CA ALA A 122 -2.04 -7.10 4.92
C ALA A 122 -3.22 -7.48 5.83
N GLU A 123 -3.87 -6.48 6.38
CA GLU A 123 -5.14 -6.65 7.09
C GLU A 123 -6.25 -6.99 6.09
N ARG A 124 -6.72 -8.24 6.14
CA ARG A 124 -7.72 -8.76 5.19
C ARG A 124 -9.02 -7.99 5.25
N ARG A 125 -9.58 -7.66 4.07
CA ARG A 125 -10.82 -6.91 3.93
C ARG A 125 -11.70 -7.52 2.84
N GLY A 126 -12.97 -7.72 3.18
CA GLY A 126 -13.97 -8.27 2.25
C GLY A 126 -13.71 -9.73 1.85
N GLU A 127 -14.65 -10.28 1.10
CA GLU A 127 -14.58 -11.64 0.57
C GLU A 127 -13.73 -11.66 -0.73
N ALA A 128 -13.04 -12.78 -0.97
CA ALA A 128 -12.29 -12.98 -2.21
C ALA A 128 -13.21 -12.88 -3.43
N THR A 129 -12.78 -12.12 -4.44
CA THR A 129 -13.57 -11.93 -5.67
C THR A 129 -13.08 -12.76 -6.86
N GLN A 130 -11.94 -13.44 -6.70
CA GLN A 130 -11.34 -14.37 -7.66
C GLN A 130 -10.80 -15.61 -6.94
N PRO A 131 -11.65 -16.37 -6.21
CA PRO A 131 -11.17 -17.44 -5.32
C PRO A 131 -10.51 -18.62 -6.06
N ASP A 132 -10.80 -18.80 -7.35
CA ASP A 132 -10.15 -19.81 -8.19
C ASP A 132 -8.71 -19.44 -8.58
N VAL A 133 -8.34 -18.16 -8.47
CA VAL A 133 -6.99 -17.65 -8.74
C VAL A 133 -6.23 -17.42 -7.44
N ASP A 134 -6.85 -16.72 -6.50
CA ASP A 134 -6.31 -16.46 -5.15
C ASP A 134 -7.46 -16.38 -4.14
N PRO A 135 -7.43 -17.18 -3.06
CA PRO A 135 -8.52 -17.25 -2.09
C PRO A 135 -8.60 -16.03 -1.16
N PHE A 136 -7.67 -15.08 -1.25
CA PHE A 136 -7.59 -13.93 -0.36
C PHE A 136 -7.72 -12.59 -1.07
N TRP A 137 -7.48 -12.57 -2.39
CA TRP A 137 -7.52 -11.32 -3.12
C TRP A 137 -8.95 -10.81 -3.33
N ASN A 138 -9.11 -9.50 -3.09
CA ASN A 138 -10.37 -8.78 -3.30
C ASN A 138 -10.16 -7.65 -4.31
N ARG A 139 -11.09 -7.50 -5.25
CA ARG A 139 -11.01 -6.49 -6.33
C ARG A 139 -10.92 -5.04 -5.84
N ASP A 140 -11.43 -4.78 -4.63
CA ASP A 140 -11.50 -3.45 -4.03
C ASP A 140 -10.22 -3.15 -3.22
N PHE A 141 -9.83 -4.07 -2.33
CA PHE A 141 -8.74 -3.86 -1.37
C PHE A 141 -7.42 -4.55 -1.75
N GLY A 142 -7.40 -5.33 -2.84
CA GLY A 142 -6.25 -6.20 -3.12
C GLY A 142 -6.16 -7.35 -2.12
N TRP A 143 -4.98 -7.65 -1.62
CA TRP A 143 -4.80 -8.62 -0.53
C TRP A 143 -5.21 -8.07 0.85
N GLY A 144 -5.59 -6.78 0.93
CA GLY A 144 -6.07 -6.12 2.14
C GLY A 144 -5.55 -4.69 2.27
N MET A 145 -5.62 -4.15 3.49
CA MET A 145 -5.03 -2.86 3.85
C MET A 145 -3.61 -3.05 4.35
N ALA A 146 -2.69 -2.19 3.92
CA ALA A 146 -1.30 -2.24 4.32
C ALA A 146 -1.14 -2.06 5.84
N ASP A 147 -0.35 -2.95 6.46
CA ASP A 147 0.00 -2.89 7.87
C ASP A 147 1.51 -2.62 8.04
N ALA A 148 1.83 -1.39 8.46
CA ALA A 148 3.22 -0.96 8.61
C ALA A 148 3.96 -1.74 9.71
N TYR A 149 3.28 -2.04 10.81
CA TYR A 149 3.88 -2.72 11.94
C TYR A 149 4.20 -4.19 11.59
N GLU A 150 3.22 -4.93 11.07
CA GLU A 150 3.41 -6.35 10.76
C GLU A 150 4.39 -6.53 9.57
N ALA A 151 4.36 -5.65 8.56
CA ALA A 151 5.32 -5.69 7.45
C ALA A 151 6.76 -5.43 7.92
N THR A 152 6.98 -4.41 8.74
CA THR A 152 8.32 -4.09 9.28
C THR A 152 8.82 -5.18 10.22
N LYS A 153 7.95 -5.68 11.10
CA LYS A 153 8.26 -6.78 12.02
C LYS A 153 8.65 -8.06 11.28
N MET A 154 7.91 -8.44 10.23
CA MET A 154 8.26 -9.61 9.42
C MET A 154 9.61 -9.42 8.73
N SER A 155 9.88 -8.24 8.19
CA SER A 155 11.18 -7.91 7.58
C SER A 155 12.34 -8.07 8.57
N PHE A 156 12.17 -7.59 9.80
CA PHE A 156 13.14 -7.75 10.88
C PHE A 156 13.36 -9.20 11.25
N LEU A 157 12.28 -9.98 11.41
CA LEU A 157 12.37 -11.40 11.77
C LEU A 157 13.08 -12.22 10.69
N LEU A 158 12.86 -11.94 9.42
CA LEU A 158 13.55 -12.56 8.30
C LEU A 158 15.06 -12.28 8.38
N LYS A 159 15.46 -11.05 8.71
CA LYS A 159 16.88 -10.70 8.88
C LYS A 159 17.51 -11.45 10.05
N GLU A 160 16.83 -11.53 11.18
CA GLU A 160 17.29 -12.30 12.33
C GLU A 160 17.46 -13.80 12.02
N GLN A 161 16.56 -14.37 11.22
CA GLN A 161 16.65 -15.76 10.77
C GLN A 161 17.85 -16.00 9.85
N GLU A 162 18.12 -15.13 8.90
CA GLU A 162 19.32 -15.18 8.06
C GLU A 162 20.61 -15.17 8.90
N LEU A 163 20.69 -14.28 9.89
CA LEU A 163 21.85 -14.14 10.78
C LEU A 163 22.04 -15.35 11.70
N THR A 164 20.96 -16.02 12.07
CA THR A 164 21.00 -17.20 13.00
C THR A 164 21.05 -18.54 12.28
N GLY A 165 20.94 -18.55 10.94
CA GLY A 165 20.94 -19.78 10.13
C GLY A 165 19.67 -20.63 10.26
N ALA A 166 18.56 -20.05 10.71
CA ALA A 166 17.26 -20.70 10.77
C ALA A 166 16.53 -20.61 9.41
N VAL A 167 15.83 -21.68 9.08
CA VAL A 167 15.21 -22.07 7.80
C VAL A 167 14.50 -20.94 7.03
N ASP A 168 14.70 -20.95 5.71
CA ASP A 168 13.99 -20.19 4.69
C ASP A 168 12.46 -20.29 4.82
N VAL A 169 11.78 -19.16 4.98
CA VAL A 169 10.31 -19.07 5.21
C VAL A 169 9.52 -19.10 3.91
N PHE A 170 10.20 -19.03 2.76
CA PHE A 170 9.59 -18.92 1.44
C PHE A 170 9.73 -20.19 0.57
N THR A 171 10.21 -21.31 1.09
CA THR A 171 10.27 -22.59 0.37
C THR A 171 9.08 -23.49 0.63
#